data_2443192698d9712f693ddeace5cfbf8b
#
_entry.id   2443192698d9712f693ddeace5cfbf8b
#
_cell.length_a   1.000
_cell.length_b   1.000
_cell.length_c   1.000
_cell.angle_alpha   90.00
_cell.angle_beta   90.00
_cell.angle_gamma   90.00
#
_symmetry.space_group_name_H-M   'P 1'
#
loop_
_entity.id
_entity.type
_entity.pdbx_description
1 polymer ?
#
loop_
_entity_poly.entity_id
_entity_poly.type
_entity_poly.pdbx_seq_one_letter_code
_entity_poly.pdbx_strand_id
1 'polypeptide(L)'
;MKLASLKSGRDGRLVVVNKTMNRYVSVTEIAPTLQNALDNWSTCGPSLRKISQALEENQIASETFDPSFCASPLPRAFHWVDGSAYVNHVELVRKARNAEIPDSFWSDPLVYQGGSDTFLA
;
A
#
# COMPACT_ATOMS: atom_id res chain seq x y z
N MET A 1 -0.95 8.33 -9.61
CA MET A 1 -0.50 8.78 -8.28
C MET A 1 0.00 7.58 -7.50
N LYS A 2 1.15 7.67 -6.87
CA LYS A 2 1.67 6.70 -5.92
C LYS A 2 1.74 7.35 -4.54
N LEU A 3 1.39 6.59 -3.50
CA LEU A 3 1.43 7.01 -2.11
C LEU A 3 2.33 6.05 -1.34
N ALA A 4 3.03 6.55 -0.33
CA ALA A 4 3.82 5.72 0.58
C ALA A 4 3.71 6.27 2.01
N SER A 5 3.95 5.39 2.98
CA SER A 5 4.09 5.73 4.39
C SER A 5 5.56 5.63 4.77
N LEU A 6 6.22 6.74 5.05
CA LEU A 6 7.58 6.73 5.58
C LEU A 6 7.57 6.34 7.05
N LYS A 7 8.63 5.66 7.52
CA LYS A 7 8.81 5.30 8.94
C LYS A 7 8.83 6.57 9.81
N SER A 8 7.72 6.82 10.49
CA SER A 8 7.56 7.96 11.40
C SER A 8 6.39 7.67 12.34
N GLY A 9 6.65 7.55 13.62
CA GLY A 9 5.61 7.17 14.58
C GLY A 9 5.02 5.79 14.29
N ARG A 10 3.82 5.53 14.79
CA ARG A 10 3.16 4.21 14.67
C ARG A 10 2.38 4.00 13.37
N ASP A 11 1.98 5.08 12.70
CA ASP A 11 1.11 5.05 11.52
C ASP A 11 1.83 5.45 10.22
N GLY A 12 3.11 5.78 10.33
CA GLY A 12 3.88 6.30 9.22
C GLY A 12 3.49 7.75 8.85
N ARG A 13 4.30 8.39 8.03
CA ARG A 13 4.04 9.72 7.47
C ARG A 13 3.69 9.60 6.00
N LEU A 14 2.53 10.16 5.60
CA LEU A 14 2.09 10.10 4.22
C LEU A 14 2.96 10.96 3.31
N VAL A 15 3.34 10.39 2.18
CA VAL A 15 4.04 11.09 1.09
C VAL A 15 3.45 10.73 -0.26
N VAL A 16 3.53 11.65 -1.21
CA VAL A 16 3.27 11.41 -2.62
C VAL A 16 4.58 11.11 -3.31
N VAL A 17 4.65 9.99 -4.03
CA VAL A 17 5.84 9.50 -4.73
C VAL A 17 5.62 9.61 -6.23
N ASN A 18 6.65 10.01 -6.99
CA ASN A 18 6.58 10.08 -8.43
C ASN A 18 6.56 8.69 -9.09
N LYS A 19 6.22 8.64 -10.38
CA LYS A 19 6.07 7.37 -11.13
C LYS A 19 7.34 6.53 -11.17
N THR A 20 8.51 7.18 -11.25
CA THR A 20 9.82 6.53 -11.28
C THR A 20 10.33 6.11 -9.90
N MET A 21 9.60 6.45 -8.83
CA MET A 21 9.92 6.09 -7.43
C MET A 21 11.31 6.54 -6.97
N ASN A 22 11.73 7.73 -7.40
CA ASN A 22 13.00 8.30 -6.98
C ASN A 22 12.88 9.68 -6.28
N ARG A 23 11.65 10.25 -6.25
CA ARG A 23 11.36 11.52 -5.59
C ARG A 23 10.03 11.46 -4.86
N TYR A 24 9.90 12.22 -3.77
CA TYR A 24 8.66 12.36 -3.04
C TYR A 24 8.44 13.78 -2.52
N VAL A 25 7.20 14.05 -2.15
CA VAL A 25 6.77 15.26 -1.43
C VAL A 25 5.99 14.85 -0.20
N SER A 26 6.32 15.46 0.94
CA SER A 26 5.53 15.32 2.17
C SER A 26 4.19 16.05 2.00
N VAL A 27 3.10 15.42 2.45
CA VAL A 27 1.74 15.93 2.31
C VAL A 27 0.98 15.96 3.64
N THR A 28 1.72 16.12 4.73
CA THR A 28 1.16 16.13 6.11
C THR A 28 0.13 17.21 6.33
N GLU A 29 0.20 18.32 5.60
CA GLU A 29 -0.81 19.40 5.62
C GLU A 29 -2.14 18.98 4.97
N ILE A 30 -2.12 17.98 4.09
CA ILE A 30 -3.34 17.42 3.48
C ILE A 30 -3.86 16.27 4.34
N ALA A 31 -2.98 15.34 4.70
CA ALA A 31 -3.26 14.24 5.60
C ALA A 31 -1.95 13.73 6.24
N PRO A 32 -1.88 13.58 7.56
CA PRO A 32 -0.66 13.16 8.24
C PRO A 32 -0.29 11.70 7.96
N THR A 33 -1.27 10.83 7.72
CA THR A 33 -1.10 9.39 7.49
C THR A 33 -1.95 8.91 6.32
N LEU A 34 -1.63 7.76 5.76
CA LEU A 34 -2.45 7.16 4.70
C LEU A 34 -3.85 6.79 5.23
N GLN A 35 -3.98 6.30 6.46
CA GLN A 35 -5.28 6.02 7.07
C GLN A 35 -6.15 7.27 7.11
N ASN A 36 -5.60 8.40 7.58
CA ASN A 36 -6.34 9.66 7.60
C ASN A 36 -6.78 10.12 6.21
N ALA A 37 -5.92 9.94 5.19
CA ALA A 37 -6.27 10.26 3.82
C ALA A 37 -7.41 9.37 3.28
N LEU A 38 -7.41 8.08 3.61
CA LEU A 38 -8.45 7.13 3.19
C LEU A 38 -9.79 7.43 3.86
N ASP A 39 -9.79 7.73 5.16
CA ASP A 39 -11.00 8.09 5.91
C ASP A 39 -11.66 9.37 5.37
N ASN A 40 -10.86 10.27 4.77
CA ASN A 40 -11.30 11.56 4.23
C ASN A 40 -11.04 11.68 2.72
N TRP A 41 -11.13 10.57 1.98
CA TRP A 41 -10.69 10.49 0.58
C TRP A 41 -11.38 11.47 -0.37
N SER A 42 -12.65 11.75 -0.16
CA SER A 42 -13.40 12.73 -0.95
C SER A 42 -12.77 14.12 -0.93
N THR A 43 -12.17 14.50 0.20
CA THR A 43 -11.52 15.80 0.42
C THR A 43 -10.02 15.73 0.07
N CYS A 44 -9.30 14.73 0.58
CA CYS A 44 -7.86 14.61 0.41
C CYS A 44 -7.45 14.17 -1.00
N GLY A 45 -8.20 13.26 -1.62
CA GLY A 45 -7.85 12.66 -2.91
C GLY A 45 -7.64 13.66 -4.05
N PRO A 46 -8.50 14.67 -4.26
CA PRO A 46 -8.27 15.71 -5.25
C PRO A 46 -6.98 16.51 -5.03
N SER A 47 -6.68 16.88 -3.78
CA SER A 47 -5.46 17.60 -3.41
C SER A 47 -4.21 16.76 -3.62
N LEU A 48 -4.22 15.51 -3.22
CA LEU A 48 -3.12 14.55 -3.44
C LEU A 48 -2.84 14.34 -4.93
N ARG A 49 -3.88 14.29 -5.79
CA ARG A 49 -3.72 14.20 -7.24
C ARG A 49 -3.03 15.43 -7.83
N LYS A 50 -3.38 16.64 -7.37
CA LYS A 50 -2.72 17.88 -7.79
C LYS A 50 -1.22 17.88 -7.43
N ILE A 51 -0.88 17.48 -6.19
CA ILE A 51 0.52 17.33 -5.78
C ILE A 51 1.25 16.30 -6.63
N SER A 52 0.62 15.16 -6.91
CA SER A 52 1.21 14.13 -7.77
C SER A 52 1.51 14.64 -9.17
N GLN A 53 0.61 15.41 -9.76
CA GLN A 53 0.82 16.01 -11.06
C GLN A 53 1.96 17.04 -11.03
N ALA A 54 1.95 17.97 -10.09
CA ALA A 54 2.99 18.98 -9.94
C ALA A 54 4.39 18.36 -9.69
N LEU A 55 4.45 17.24 -8.96
CA LEU A 55 5.68 16.48 -8.75
C LEU A 55 6.20 15.86 -10.06
N GLU A 56 5.32 15.27 -10.88
CA GLU A 56 5.72 14.72 -12.19
C GLU A 56 6.23 15.82 -13.14
N GLU A 57 5.59 16.98 -13.11
CA GLU A 57 5.90 18.14 -13.97
C GLU A 57 7.07 18.98 -13.44
N ASN A 58 7.72 18.58 -12.34
CA ASN A 58 8.81 19.31 -11.67
C ASN A 58 8.44 20.73 -11.23
N GLN A 59 7.17 20.95 -10.89
CA GLN A 59 6.66 22.28 -10.49
C GLN A 59 6.78 22.54 -8.99
N ILE A 60 7.12 21.53 -8.20
CA ILE A 60 7.27 21.64 -6.73
C ILE A 60 8.59 21.04 -6.26
N ALA A 61 9.11 21.57 -5.16
CA ALA A 61 10.29 21.01 -4.50
C ALA A 61 9.99 19.56 -4.01
N SER A 62 10.99 18.70 -4.12
CA SER A 62 10.87 17.29 -3.76
C SER A 62 12.16 16.77 -3.13
N GLU A 63 12.03 15.70 -2.36
CA GLU A 63 13.14 14.99 -1.74
C GLU A 63 13.41 13.67 -2.48
N THR A 64 14.62 13.13 -2.33
CA THR A 64 14.98 11.81 -2.87
C THR A 64 14.21 10.73 -2.14
N PHE A 65 13.53 9.86 -2.90
CA PHE A 65 12.79 8.74 -2.36
C PHE A 65 13.66 7.48 -2.30
N ASP A 66 13.73 6.88 -1.12
CA ASP A 66 14.35 5.59 -0.89
C ASP A 66 13.31 4.65 -0.22
N PRO A 67 12.91 3.55 -0.88
CA PRO A 67 11.94 2.60 -0.33
C PRO A 67 12.35 1.97 1.01
N SER A 68 13.65 1.92 1.34
CA SER A 68 14.13 1.35 2.61
C SER A 68 13.64 2.14 3.84
N PHE A 69 13.25 3.40 3.66
CA PHE A 69 12.66 4.24 4.70
C PHE A 69 11.12 4.12 4.79
N CYS A 70 10.50 3.28 3.97
CA CYS A 70 9.07 3.05 4.06
C CYS A 70 8.69 2.08 5.18
N ALA A 71 7.60 2.37 5.86
CA ALA A 71 6.81 1.41 6.61
C ALA A 71 5.87 0.65 5.65
N SER A 72 5.14 -0.34 6.16
CA SER A 72 3.99 -0.87 5.42
C SER A 72 3.00 0.27 5.12
N PRO A 73 2.22 0.21 4.03
CA PRO A 73 1.31 1.30 3.65
C PRO A 73 0.35 1.72 4.77
N LEU A 74 -0.21 0.75 5.48
CA LEU A 74 -1.08 0.93 6.64
C LEU A 74 -0.52 0.13 7.81
N PRO A 75 0.44 0.66 8.59
CA PRO A 75 1.14 -0.10 9.64
C PRO A 75 0.21 -0.68 10.71
N ARG A 76 -0.94 -0.06 10.92
CA ARG A 76 -1.99 -0.52 11.85
C ARG A 76 -3.33 -0.60 11.15
N ALA A 77 -3.41 -1.31 10.02
CA ALA A 77 -4.68 -1.58 9.38
C ALA A 77 -5.64 -2.28 10.36
N PHE A 78 -6.92 -1.89 10.35
CA PHE A 78 -7.93 -2.51 11.21
C PHE A 78 -8.15 -3.98 10.87
N HIS A 79 -7.96 -4.33 9.61
CA HIS A 79 -8.12 -5.69 9.11
C HIS A 79 -7.37 -5.83 7.78
N TRP A 80 -6.83 -7.01 7.52
CA TRP A 80 -6.32 -7.34 6.21
C TRP A 80 -6.61 -8.80 5.85
N VAL A 81 -6.76 -9.03 4.58
CA VAL A 81 -7.00 -10.35 4.02
C VAL A 81 -6.12 -10.54 2.78
N ASP A 82 -5.70 -11.77 2.55
CA ASP A 82 -5.06 -12.19 1.30
C ASP A 82 -6.03 -13.05 0.51
N GLY A 83 -6.49 -12.53 -0.62
CA GLY A 83 -7.35 -13.25 -1.55
C GLY A 83 -6.50 -14.04 -2.55
N SER A 84 -6.27 -15.31 -2.29
CA SER A 84 -5.47 -16.20 -3.16
C SER A 84 -6.26 -16.61 -4.41
N ALA A 85 -6.68 -15.65 -5.24
CA ALA A 85 -7.47 -15.89 -6.44
C ALA A 85 -6.63 -16.21 -7.70
N TYR A 86 -5.31 -16.16 -7.62
CA TYR A 86 -4.42 -16.48 -8.73
C TYR A 86 -4.22 -17.99 -8.83
N VAL A 87 -5.00 -18.64 -9.68
CA VAL A 87 -5.00 -20.10 -9.89
C VAL A 87 -3.61 -20.66 -10.08
N ASN A 88 -2.82 -20.07 -10.97
CA ASN A 88 -1.44 -20.50 -11.26
C ASN A 88 -0.55 -20.44 -9.99
N HIS A 89 -0.69 -19.40 -9.17
CA HIS A 89 0.08 -19.29 -7.93
C HIS A 89 -0.27 -20.44 -6.97
N VAL A 90 -1.55 -20.67 -6.75
CA VAL A 90 -2.01 -21.75 -5.85
C VAL A 90 -1.60 -23.11 -6.35
N GLU A 91 -1.68 -23.37 -7.67
CA GLU A 91 -1.22 -24.61 -8.29
C GLU A 91 0.26 -24.84 -8.02
N LEU A 92 1.11 -23.84 -8.25
CA LEU A 92 2.56 -23.92 -7.99
C LEU A 92 2.88 -24.18 -6.52
N VAL A 93 2.20 -23.47 -5.60
CA VAL A 93 2.40 -23.65 -4.15
C VAL A 93 1.98 -25.06 -3.70
N ARG A 94 0.84 -25.56 -4.18
CA ARG A 94 0.39 -26.91 -3.84
C ARG A 94 1.31 -27.98 -4.42
N LYS A 95 1.74 -27.83 -5.66
CA LYS A 95 2.74 -28.71 -6.28
C LYS A 95 4.06 -28.74 -5.49
N ALA A 96 4.54 -27.59 -5.05
CA ALA A 96 5.75 -27.51 -4.21
C ALA A 96 5.59 -28.20 -2.84
N ARG A 97 4.35 -28.31 -2.34
CA ARG A 97 4.01 -29.00 -1.09
C ARG A 97 3.55 -30.45 -1.28
N ASN A 98 3.62 -30.99 -2.49
CA ASN A 98 3.05 -32.31 -2.85
C ASN A 98 1.60 -32.47 -2.42
N ALA A 99 0.80 -31.40 -2.53
CA ALA A 99 -0.61 -31.39 -2.16
C ALA A 99 -1.49 -31.24 -3.42
N GLU A 100 -2.61 -31.96 -3.43
CA GLU A 100 -3.60 -31.86 -4.50
C GLU A 100 -4.42 -30.58 -4.40
N ILE A 101 -4.91 -30.09 -5.53
CA ILE A 101 -5.86 -28.98 -5.57
C ILE A 101 -7.25 -29.56 -5.33
N PRO A 102 -8.00 -29.13 -4.28
CA PRO A 102 -9.33 -29.61 -4.05
C PRO A 102 -10.31 -29.11 -5.12
N ASP A 103 -11.34 -29.89 -5.44
CA ASP A 103 -12.36 -29.51 -6.42
C ASP A 103 -13.05 -28.19 -6.07
N SER A 104 -13.24 -27.92 -4.77
CA SER A 104 -13.82 -26.66 -4.26
C SER A 104 -12.98 -25.42 -4.58
N PHE A 105 -11.73 -25.57 -4.96
CA PHE A 105 -10.86 -24.44 -5.32
C PHE A 105 -11.41 -23.59 -6.48
N TRP A 106 -12.19 -24.20 -7.36
CA TRP A 106 -12.76 -23.52 -8.52
C TRP A 106 -14.05 -22.75 -8.21
N SER A 107 -14.70 -23.05 -7.10
CA SER A 107 -15.98 -22.47 -6.67
C SER A 107 -15.84 -21.59 -5.44
N ASP A 108 -14.90 -21.93 -4.54
CA ASP A 108 -14.77 -21.28 -3.24
C ASP A 108 -13.54 -20.35 -3.23
N PRO A 109 -13.73 -19.07 -2.86
CA PRO A 109 -12.60 -18.16 -2.76
C PRO A 109 -11.68 -18.59 -1.61
N LEU A 110 -10.39 -18.75 -1.90
CA LEU A 110 -9.37 -18.99 -0.89
C LEU A 110 -8.92 -17.65 -0.31
N VAL A 111 -9.29 -17.37 0.93
CA VAL A 111 -8.95 -16.12 1.62
C VAL A 111 -8.24 -16.45 2.93
N TYR A 112 -7.03 -15.91 3.09
CA TYR A 112 -6.32 -15.90 4.35
C TYR A 112 -6.65 -14.61 5.11
N GLN A 113 -7.11 -14.73 6.33
CA GLN A 113 -7.32 -13.61 7.23
C GLN A 113 -6.07 -13.43 8.10
N GLY A 114 -5.46 -12.26 8.01
CA GLY A 114 -4.32 -11.87 8.82
C GLY A 114 -4.71 -11.35 10.20
N GLY A 115 -3.72 -11.20 11.07
CA GLY A 115 -3.88 -10.54 12.36
C GLY A 115 -4.16 -9.03 12.20
N SER A 116 -4.65 -8.41 13.27
CA SER A 116 -5.01 -6.99 13.32
C SER A 116 -3.96 -6.11 14.04
N ASP A 117 -2.78 -6.65 14.31
CA ASP A 117 -1.71 -5.94 15.00
C ASP A 117 -0.85 -5.09 14.04
N THR A 118 0.38 -4.81 14.44
CA THR A 118 1.29 -4.01 13.65
C THR A 118 1.95 -4.83 12.53
N PHE A 119 2.00 -4.28 11.33
CA PHE A 119 2.73 -4.86 10.22
C PHE A 119 4.21 -4.52 10.30
N LEU A 120 5.05 -5.50 10.06
CA LEU A 120 6.49 -5.30 9.87
C LEU A 120 6.75 -4.69 8.48
N ALA A 121 7.77 -3.84 8.41
CA ALA A 121 8.24 -3.21 7.17
C ALA A 121 9.42 -3.99 6.60
#